data_08212a8a6ce9ba2815f5fd60bc41ca27
#
_entry.id   08212a8a6ce9ba2815f5fd60bc41ca27
#
_cell.length_a   1.000
_cell.length_b   1.000
_cell.length_c   1.000
_cell.angle_alpha   90.00
_cell.angle_beta   90.00
_cell.angle_gamma   90.00
#
_symmetry.space_group_name_H-M   'P 1'
#
loop_
_entity.id
_entity.type
_entity.pdbx_description
1 polymer ?
#
loop_
_entity_poly.entity_id
_entity_poly.type
_entity_poly.pdbx_seq_one_letter_code
_entity_poly.pdbx_strand_id
1 'polypeptide(L)'
;MHFIQIGSDNFYLEKPIRMKEIVVAPSEIVDVIVDFSISNSNVAILTNNASYPFPNGNPVNERNGKVMKFLIHKQISQETARVPMQLVKVERLTLNITYKRRNIVLYEFGSPNSKRPTQEVYRSSNRDAHNGNQ
;
A
#
# COMPACT_ATOMS: atom_id res chain seq x y z
N MET A 1 -3.42 15.38 -11.98
CA MET A 1 -3.56 14.03 -12.53
C MET A 1 -4.06 13.12 -11.43
N HIS A 2 -4.75 12.03 -11.73
CA HIS A 2 -5.27 11.11 -10.72
C HIS A 2 -4.68 9.72 -10.96
N PHE A 3 -4.51 8.98 -9.87
CA PHE A 3 -4.24 7.55 -9.90
C PHE A 3 -5.57 6.78 -9.86
N ILE A 4 -5.62 5.65 -10.56
CA ILE A 4 -6.69 4.68 -10.43
C ILE A 4 -6.03 3.43 -9.88
N GLN A 5 -6.14 3.20 -8.57
CA GLN A 5 -5.60 2.01 -7.94
C GLN A 5 -6.45 0.81 -8.30
N ILE A 6 -5.81 -0.24 -8.77
CA ILE A 6 -6.44 -1.50 -9.18
C ILE A 6 -5.96 -2.69 -8.35
N GLY A 7 -4.82 -2.59 -7.68
CA GLY A 7 -4.23 -3.68 -6.90
C GLY A 7 -3.35 -3.20 -5.77
N SER A 8 -3.05 -4.12 -4.88
CA SER A 8 -2.08 -3.97 -3.79
C SER A 8 -1.51 -5.34 -3.46
N ASP A 9 -0.19 -5.42 -3.25
CA ASP A 9 0.52 -6.62 -2.79
C ASP A 9 0.18 -7.89 -3.59
N ASN A 10 0.18 -7.77 -4.93
CA ASN A 10 -0.12 -8.83 -5.91
C ASN A 10 -1.59 -9.28 -5.98
N PHE A 11 -2.52 -8.55 -5.38
CA PHE A 11 -3.95 -8.84 -5.47
C PHE A 11 -4.71 -7.67 -6.08
N TYR A 12 -5.73 -7.97 -6.90
CA TYR A 12 -6.65 -6.95 -7.37
C TYR A 12 -7.59 -6.51 -6.26
N LEU A 13 -7.89 -5.21 -6.27
CA LEU A 13 -8.99 -4.66 -5.48
C LEU A 13 -10.33 -5.17 -6.02
N GLU A 14 -11.36 -5.17 -5.19
CA GLU A 14 -12.72 -5.49 -5.65
C GLU A 14 -13.20 -4.51 -6.72
N LYS A 15 -12.88 -3.24 -6.55
CA LYS A 15 -13.22 -2.13 -7.45
C LYS A 15 -12.03 -1.18 -7.60
N PRO A 16 -11.90 -0.51 -8.75
CA PRO A 16 -10.91 0.54 -8.92
C PRO A 16 -11.19 1.71 -7.97
N ILE A 17 -10.15 2.28 -7.40
CA ILE A 17 -10.26 3.44 -6.50
C ILE A 17 -9.50 4.62 -7.13
N ARG A 18 -10.22 5.72 -7.38
CA ARG A 18 -9.62 6.95 -7.89
C ARG A 18 -9.12 7.82 -6.74
N MET A 19 -7.85 8.22 -6.80
CA MET A 19 -7.21 9.03 -5.77
C MET A 19 -6.18 9.99 -6.35
N LYS A 20 -5.82 11.03 -5.60
CA LYS A 20 -4.80 12.01 -5.99
C LYS A 20 -3.44 11.67 -5.42
N GLU A 21 -3.42 11.06 -4.25
CA GLU A 21 -2.23 10.66 -3.49
C GLU A 21 -2.39 9.24 -3.00
N ILE A 22 -1.28 8.53 -2.88
CA ILE A 22 -1.24 7.16 -2.41
C ILE A 22 -0.18 7.09 -1.32
N VAL A 23 -0.55 6.57 -0.16
CA VAL A 23 0.41 6.25 0.90
C VAL A 23 0.91 4.83 0.67
N VAL A 24 2.21 4.67 0.54
CA VAL A 24 2.87 3.39 0.33
C VAL A 24 3.94 3.22 1.39
N ALA A 25 3.83 2.21 2.23
CA ALA A 25 4.83 1.88 3.22
C ALA A 25 6.02 1.11 2.59
N PRO A 26 7.17 1.05 3.26
CA PRO A 26 8.28 0.22 2.79
C PRO A 26 7.84 -1.23 2.55
N SER A 27 8.26 -1.80 1.42
CA SER A 27 7.91 -3.15 0.95
C SER A 27 6.47 -3.36 0.49
N GLU A 28 5.61 -2.35 0.50
CA GLU A 28 4.30 -2.42 -0.14
C GLU A 28 4.40 -2.23 -1.65
N ILE A 29 3.53 -2.90 -2.38
CA ILE A 29 3.37 -2.77 -3.83
C ILE A 29 1.97 -2.27 -4.11
N VAL A 30 1.85 -1.26 -4.96
CA VAL A 30 0.57 -0.71 -5.39
C VAL A 30 0.49 -0.67 -6.90
N ASP A 31 -0.55 -1.28 -7.46
CA ASP A 31 -0.81 -1.27 -8.89
C ASP A 31 -1.76 -0.13 -9.24
N VAL A 32 -1.30 0.75 -10.12
CA VAL A 32 -2.06 1.94 -10.51
C VAL A 32 -2.11 2.14 -12.02
N ILE A 33 -3.22 2.66 -12.49
CA ILE A 33 -3.37 3.17 -13.85
C ILE A 33 -3.32 4.70 -13.78
N VAL A 34 -2.55 5.29 -14.67
CA VAL A 34 -2.46 6.75 -14.85
C VAL A 34 -2.82 7.09 -16.28
N ASP A 35 -3.83 7.92 -16.44
CA ASP A 35 -4.25 8.41 -17.75
C ASP A 35 -3.48 9.70 -18.11
N PHE A 36 -2.55 9.59 -19.04
CA PHE A 36 -1.77 10.72 -19.53
C PHE A 36 -2.45 11.48 -20.68
N SER A 37 -3.53 10.97 -21.25
CA SER A 37 -4.23 11.60 -22.38
C SER A 37 -4.79 12.97 -22.04
N ILE A 38 -5.17 13.15 -20.77
CA ILE A 38 -5.70 14.41 -20.23
C ILE A 38 -4.62 15.45 -19.91
N SER A 39 -3.34 15.11 -20.06
CA SER A 39 -2.23 16.01 -19.77
C SER A 39 -2.00 16.99 -20.90
N ASN A 40 -1.94 18.28 -20.59
CA ASN A 40 -1.52 19.31 -21.55
C ASN A 40 0.00 19.47 -21.64
N SER A 41 0.74 18.79 -20.76
CA SER A 41 2.21 18.81 -20.71
C SER A 41 2.80 17.57 -21.37
N ASN A 42 3.98 17.71 -21.96
CA ASN A 42 4.77 16.58 -22.45
C ASN A 42 5.59 15.89 -21.34
N VAL A 43 5.43 16.34 -20.12
CA VAL A 43 6.17 15.81 -18.95
C VAL A 43 5.22 15.67 -17.78
N ALA A 44 5.30 14.54 -17.07
CA ALA A 44 4.72 14.34 -15.75
C ALA A 44 5.80 13.87 -14.78
N ILE A 45 5.73 14.32 -13.52
CA ILE A 45 6.67 13.93 -12.49
C ILE A 45 5.87 13.30 -11.36
N LEU A 46 6.24 12.08 -11.01
CA LEU A 46 5.79 11.42 -9.79
C LEU A 46 6.65 11.94 -8.64
N THR A 47 6.00 12.47 -7.61
CA THR A 47 6.67 13.03 -6.44
C THR A 47 6.30 12.27 -5.18
N ASN A 48 7.21 12.25 -4.22
CA ASN A 48 6.96 11.84 -2.85
C ASN A 48 6.91 13.11 -1.98
N ASN A 49 5.87 13.26 -1.18
CA ASN A 49 5.71 14.36 -0.22
C ASN A 49 5.70 13.88 1.24
N ALA A 50 5.93 12.57 1.46
CA ALA A 50 5.98 12.01 2.81
C ALA A 50 7.20 12.50 3.58
N SER A 51 6.98 13.00 4.79
CA SER A 51 8.08 13.39 5.70
C SER A 51 8.84 12.17 6.21
N TYR A 52 10.07 12.38 6.63
CA TYR A 52 10.90 11.32 7.22
C TYR A 52 11.44 11.74 8.59
N PRO A 53 11.17 10.94 9.64
CA PRO A 53 10.24 9.80 9.67
C PRO A 53 8.77 10.24 9.48
N PHE A 54 7.99 9.38 8.84
CA PHE A 54 6.56 9.62 8.64
C PHE A 54 5.78 9.40 9.94
N PRO A 55 4.71 10.19 10.25
CA PRO A 55 4.19 11.31 9.45
C PRO A 55 4.76 12.68 9.84
N ASN A 56 5.53 12.80 10.93
CA ASN A 56 5.85 14.07 11.58
C ASN A 56 7.32 14.49 11.48
N GLY A 57 8.09 13.83 10.60
CA GLY A 57 9.50 14.13 10.40
C GLY A 57 9.76 15.35 9.52
N ASN A 58 11.00 15.46 9.05
CA ASN A 58 11.39 16.54 8.15
C ASN A 58 10.72 16.37 6.78
N PRO A 59 10.28 17.46 6.15
CA PRO A 59 9.71 17.40 4.80
C PRO A 59 10.78 16.99 3.79
N VAL A 60 10.33 16.35 2.71
CA VAL A 60 11.18 16.04 1.58
C VAL A 60 11.66 17.32 0.89
N ASN A 61 12.84 17.27 0.30
CA ASN A 61 13.40 18.36 -0.48
C ASN A 61 13.33 18.05 -1.99
N GLU A 62 13.82 18.97 -2.82
CA GLU A 62 13.77 18.79 -4.29
C GLU A 62 14.53 17.58 -4.82
N ARG A 63 15.52 17.06 -4.09
CA ARG A 63 16.30 15.90 -4.52
C ARG A 63 15.63 14.58 -4.20
N ASN A 64 15.10 14.43 -2.99
CA ASN A 64 14.49 13.18 -2.53
C ASN A 64 12.96 13.14 -2.70
N GLY A 65 12.34 14.26 -3.11
CA GLY A 65 10.92 14.34 -3.39
C GLY A 65 10.54 13.97 -4.84
N LYS A 66 11.50 13.73 -5.75
CA LYS A 66 11.23 13.34 -7.14
C LYS A 66 11.49 11.85 -7.33
N VAL A 67 10.44 11.08 -7.58
CA VAL A 67 10.52 9.62 -7.70
C VAL A 67 10.78 9.21 -9.16
N MET A 68 9.96 9.73 -10.10
CA MET A 68 10.03 9.34 -11.51
C MET A 68 9.57 10.47 -12.42
N LYS A 69 10.17 10.55 -13.61
CA LYS A 69 9.78 11.48 -14.66
C LYS A 69 9.26 10.69 -15.86
N PHE A 70 8.06 11.03 -16.33
CA PHE A 70 7.46 10.49 -17.54
C PHE A 70 7.59 11.52 -18.66
N LEU A 71 8.08 11.06 -19.82
CA LEU A 71 8.05 11.83 -21.06
C LEU A 71 6.83 11.37 -21.86
N ILE A 72 5.89 12.29 -22.08
CA ILE A 72 4.62 11.98 -22.71
C ILE A 72 4.73 12.34 -24.18
N HIS A 73 4.71 11.33 -25.04
CA HIS A 73 4.62 11.51 -26.48
C HIS A 73 3.15 11.46 -26.89
N LYS A 74 2.67 12.56 -27.45
CA LYS A 74 1.30 12.64 -27.96
C LYS A 74 1.19 11.91 -29.30
N GLN A 75 1.23 10.60 -29.27
CA GLN A 75 0.84 9.80 -30.42
C GLN A 75 -0.63 9.49 -30.25
N ILE A 76 -1.45 9.95 -31.17
CA ILE A 76 -2.89 9.72 -31.14
C ILE A 76 -3.12 8.27 -31.58
N SER A 77 -3.26 7.37 -30.63
CA SER A 77 -3.89 6.08 -30.85
C SER A 77 -5.32 6.14 -30.33
N GLN A 78 -6.26 5.56 -31.04
CA GLN A 78 -7.61 5.38 -30.53
C GLN A 78 -7.57 4.23 -29.52
N GLU A 79 -7.23 4.57 -28.28
CA GLU A 79 -7.28 3.62 -27.16
C GLU A 79 -8.74 3.43 -26.76
N THR A 80 -9.23 2.20 -26.87
CA THR A 80 -10.60 1.83 -26.50
C THR A 80 -10.66 1.12 -25.15
N ALA A 81 -9.52 0.83 -24.52
CA ALA A 81 -9.44 0.16 -23.24
C ALA A 81 -10.11 1.00 -22.14
N ARG A 82 -10.91 0.35 -21.32
CA ARG A 82 -11.58 0.97 -20.19
C ARG A 82 -11.31 0.17 -18.93
N VAL A 83 -11.15 0.88 -17.83
CA VAL A 83 -11.05 0.25 -16.51
C VAL A 83 -12.43 -0.27 -16.13
N PRO A 84 -12.62 -1.57 -15.87
CA PRO A 84 -13.90 -2.11 -15.48
C PRO A 84 -14.34 -1.58 -14.12
N MET A 85 -15.64 -1.48 -13.89
CA MET A 85 -16.20 -1.01 -12.61
C MET A 85 -16.00 -2.01 -11.47
N GLN A 86 -15.83 -3.29 -11.79
CA GLN A 86 -15.52 -4.36 -10.86
C GLN A 86 -14.35 -5.16 -11.42
N LEU A 87 -13.31 -5.36 -10.61
CA LEU A 87 -12.10 -6.07 -10.98
C LEU A 87 -12.18 -7.54 -10.60
N VAL A 88 -12.57 -7.80 -9.36
CA VAL A 88 -12.72 -9.15 -8.83
C VAL A 88 -13.89 -9.21 -7.85
N LYS A 89 -14.55 -10.36 -7.77
CA LYS A 89 -15.51 -10.62 -6.71
C LYS A 89 -14.78 -11.19 -5.52
N VAL A 90 -14.82 -10.46 -4.40
CA VAL A 90 -14.21 -10.91 -3.14
C VAL A 90 -15.29 -11.56 -2.28
N GLU A 91 -15.13 -12.85 -2.00
CA GLU A 91 -15.99 -13.53 -1.03
C GLU A 91 -15.45 -13.26 0.38
N ARG A 92 -16.27 -12.55 1.16
CA ARG A 92 -15.91 -12.24 2.54
C ARG A 92 -16.21 -13.43 3.44
N LEU A 93 -15.22 -13.85 4.19
CA LEU A 93 -15.42 -14.85 5.23
C LEU A 93 -16.31 -14.29 6.34
N THR A 94 -17.35 -15.02 6.71
CA THR A 94 -18.23 -14.67 7.82
C THR A 94 -17.71 -15.26 9.12
N LEU A 95 -18.08 -14.65 10.26
CA LEU A 95 -17.68 -15.17 11.58
C LEU A 95 -18.17 -16.61 11.84
N ASN A 96 -19.25 -17.03 11.20
CA ASN A 96 -19.83 -18.37 11.36
C ASN A 96 -18.94 -19.50 10.80
N ILE A 97 -18.01 -19.17 9.88
CA ILE A 97 -17.04 -20.13 9.33
C ILE A 97 -15.68 -20.03 10.04
N THR A 98 -15.56 -19.21 11.05
CA THR A 98 -14.33 -19.07 11.81
C THR A 98 -14.15 -20.27 12.73
N TYR A 99 -13.18 -21.11 12.41
CA TYR A 99 -12.90 -22.35 13.17
C TYR A 99 -12.01 -22.12 14.40
N LYS A 100 -11.08 -21.16 14.33
CA LYS A 100 -10.13 -20.90 15.41
C LYS A 100 -9.82 -19.41 15.54
N ARG A 101 -9.86 -18.88 16.76
CA ARG A 101 -9.41 -17.54 17.11
C ARG A 101 -7.99 -17.61 17.68
N ARG A 102 -7.10 -16.75 17.19
CA ARG A 102 -5.75 -16.58 17.73
C ARG A 102 -5.55 -15.14 18.17
N ASN A 103 -4.97 -14.94 19.32
CA ASN A 103 -4.51 -13.63 19.77
C ASN A 103 -3.05 -13.48 19.38
N ILE A 104 -2.76 -12.47 18.56
CA ILE A 104 -1.40 -12.16 18.13
C ILE A 104 -1.02 -10.85 18.79
N VAL A 105 0.11 -10.85 19.51
CA VAL A 105 0.66 -9.66 20.14
C VAL A 105 1.96 -9.32 19.42
N LEU A 106 2.03 -8.08 18.94
CA LEU A 106 3.23 -7.50 18.37
C LEU A 106 3.91 -6.70 19.49
N TYR A 107 5.18 -6.96 19.74
CA TYR A 107 5.94 -6.19 20.71
C TYR A 107 7.39 -6.00 20.26
N GLU A 108 7.93 -4.88 20.65
CA GLU A 108 9.28 -4.46 20.33
C GLU A 108 10.21 -4.80 21.49
N PHE A 109 11.30 -5.52 21.21
CA PHE A 109 12.37 -5.74 22.17
C PHE A 109 13.48 -4.71 21.97
N GLY A 110 13.59 -3.78 22.91
CA GLY A 110 14.76 -2.90 23.02
C GLY A 110 15.87 -3.57 23.81
N SER A 111 17.07 -3.68 23.23
CA SER A 111 18.25 -3.98 24.04
C SER A 111 18.67 -2.69 24.75
N PRO A 112 18.84 -2.68 26.09
CA PRO A 112 19.28 -1.49 26.82
C PRO A 112 20.60 -0.89 26.35
N ASN A 113 21.41 -1.66 25.64
CA ASN A 113 22.75 -1.29 25.17
C ASN A 113 22.86 -1.12 23.64
N SER A 114 21.77 -1.23 22.89
CA SER A 114 21.82 -1.14 21.43
C SER A 114 21.58 0.30 20.99
N LYS A 115 22.58 0.91 20.40
CA LYS A 115 22.44 2.15 19.62
C LYS A 115 21.83 1.92 18.23
N ARG A 116 21.36 0.70 17.93
CA ARG A 116 20.70 0.35 16.68
C ARG A 116 19.18 0.40 16.85
N PRO A 117 18.43 0.77 15.81
CA PRO A 117 16.98 0.72 15.86
C PRO A 117 16.53 -0.70 16.21
N THR A 118 15.50 -0.78 17.02
CA THR A 118 14.90 -2.00 17.56
C THR A 118 14.46 -2.92 16.44
N GLN A 119 14.82 -4.19 16.53
CA GLN A 119 14.37 -5.19 15.59
C GLN A 119 13.00 -5.70 16.04
N GLU A 120 11.98 -5.47 15.22
CA GLU A 120 10.64 -5.99 15.49
C GLU A 120 10.63 -7.52 15.40
N VAL A 121 10.20 -8.18 16.47
CA VAL A 121 10.06 -9.64 16.52
C VAL A 121 8.59 -10.01 16.61
N TYR A 122 8.07 -10.64 15.56
CA TYR A 122 6.71 -11.16 15.53
C TYR A 122 6.64 -12.53 16.21
N ARG A 123 5.93 -12.63 17.33
CA ARG A 123 5.64 -13.92 17.97
C ARG A 123 4.13 -14.15 18.06
N SER A 124 3.65 -15.27 17.54
CA SER A 124 2.30 -15.75 17.83
C SER A 124 2.33 -16.54 19.14
N SER A 125 1.58 -16.12 20.16
CA SER A 125 1.38 -16.94 21.37
C SER A 125 0.18 -17.87 21.15
N ASN A 126 0.44 -19.15 20.94
CA ASN A 126 -0.59 -20.17 21.13
C ASN A 126 -0.76 -20.37 22.64
N ARG A 127 -1.68 -19.67 23.28
CA ARG A 127 -2.23 -20.15 24.56
C ARG A 127 -3.41 -21.04 24.21
N ASP A 128 -3.15 -22.32 24.13
CA ASP A 128 -4.20 -23.30 24.21
C ASP A 128 -4.80 -23.18 25.63
N ALA A 129 -6.01 -22.64 25.70
CA ALA A 129 -6.79 -22.71 26.93
C ALA A 129 -7.14 -24.18 27.10
N HIS A 130 -6.36 -24.90 27.89
CA HIS A 130 -6.79 -26.15 28.49
C HIS A 130 -7.93 -25.82 29.44
N ASN A 131 -9.16 -25.97 28.97
CA ASN A 131 -10.29 -26.18 29.87
C ASN A 131 -10.15 -27.56 30.45
N GLY A 132 -9.53 -27.63 31.64
CA GLY A 132 -9.65 -28.78 32.50
C GLY A 132 -11.06 -28.80 33.05
N ASN A 133 -11.90 -29.71 32.59
CA ASN A 133 -13.06 -30.19 33.29
C ASN A 133 -12.57 -31.21 34.32
N GLN A 134 -12.74 -30.90 35.60
CA GLN A 134 -13.03 -31.85 36.64
C GLN A 134 -14.44 -31.63 37.12
#